data_e82bd4c216ffd5c247cace6f7670b74b
#
_entry.id   e82bd4c216ffd5c247cace6f7670b74b
#
_cell.length_a   1.000
_cell.length_b   1.000
_cell.length_c   1.000
_cell.angle_alpha   90.00
_cell.angle_beta   90.00
_cell.angle_gamma   90.00
#
_symmetry.space_group_name_H-M   'P 1'
#
loop_
_entity.id
_entity.type
_entity.pdbx_description
1 polymer ?
#
loop_
_entity_poly.entity_id
_entity_poly.type
_entity_poly.pdbx_seq_one_letter_code
_entity_poly.pdbx_strand_id
1 'polypeptide(L)'
;TAEHLIHDLFGSQSLLQSAAGQYLAQDAIQALYRPRSLHASQVDWTSQDVPILDEAQAQLGPRGGYKEEETIRTYGHIVVDEAQDLSPMELRMLRRRSLNGSMTLVGDIAQATGAWAHDDWEGIVEALSEKSGTRFSQLTVGYRLPQPTMDVANRLLRDTQFGFNPPIAVREVGDEPRFVNVDTPARLSATVVALVRSELEKLGPGYLAVIVPDAYLDVMSDSLRSSGIEHGLVDAGALENQTTLVPVSLVKGLEVDAAIVVEPEKIISGERNGLRALYVALTRATQRLTIVHAYPLPLSLSTEA
;
A
#
# COMPACT_ATOMS: atom_id res chain seq x y z
N THR A 1 -16.96 21.46 18.10
CA THR A 1 -16.72 20.78 16.83
C THR A 1 -16.07 19.44 17.08
N ALA A 2 -16.11 18.57 16.09
CA ALA A 2 -15.35 17.32 16.10
C ALA A 2 -13.87 17.56 16.39
N GLU A 3 -13.27 18.54 15.71
CA GLU A 3 -11.87 18.95 15.90
C GLU A 3 -11.59 19.34 17.37
N HIS A 4 -12.44 20.13 18.01
CA HIS A 4 -12.27 20.47 19.44
C HIS A 4 -12.36 19.24 20.33
N LEU A 5 -13.31 18.33 20.08
CA LEU A 5 -13.45 17.11 20.85
C LEU A 5 -12.18 16.24 20.76
N ILE A 6 -11.70 15.99 19.55
CA ILE A 6 -10.50 15.16 19.32
C ILE A 6 -9.23 15.86 19.83
N HIS A 7 -9.10 17.18 19.62
CA HIS A 7 -8.02 17.98 20.18
C HIS A 7 -7.95 17.90 21.70
N ASP A 8 -9.09 18.02 22.39
CA ASP A 8 -9.15 17.96 23.84
C ASP A 8 -8.89 16.53 24.36
N LEU A 9 -9.45 15.52 23.68
CA LEU A 9 -9.26 14.12 24.02
C LEU A 9 -7.80 13.69 23.86
N PHE A 10 -7.20 13.93 22.69
CA PHE A 10 -5.82 13.53 22.42
C PHE A 10 -4.80 14.41 23.15
N GLY A 11 -5.16 15.64 23.51
CA GLY A 11 -4.33 16.56 24.28
C GLY A 11 -4.31 16.30 25.79
N SER A 12 -4.98 15.25 26.29
CA SER A 12 -5.07 14.93 27.72
C SER A 12 -4.90 13.43 27.97
N GLN A 13 -3.78 13.06 28.57
CA GLN A 13 -3.53 11.66 28.96
C GLN A 13 -4.61 11.10 29.89
N SER A 14 -5.10 11.92 30.82
CA SER A 14 -6.15 11.50 31.77
C SER A 14 -7.50 11.24 31.06
N LEU A 15 -7.87 12.05 30.06
CA LEU A 15 -9.07 11.82 29.26
C LEU A 15 -8.91 10.58 28.37
N LEU A 16 -7.76 10.41 27.71
CA LEU A 16 -7.45 9.22 26.94
C LEU A 16 -7.51 7.96 27.81
N GLN A 17 -6.90 7.99 28.99
CA GLN A 17 -6.94 6.86 29.92
C GLN A 17 -8.36 6.55 30.39
N SER A 18 -9.17 7.57 30.69
CA SER A 18 -10.55 7.39 31.11
C SER A 18 -11.43 6.85 29.99
N ALA A 19 -11.24 7.32 28.75
CA ALA A 19 -12.07 6.93 27.62
C ALA A 19 -11.68 5.58 27.02
N ALA A 20 -10.37 5.27 26.95
CA ALA A 20 -9.84 4.15 26.20
C ALA A 20 -9.13 3.09 27.06
N GLY A 21 -8.88 3.36 28.34
CA GLY A 21 -8.07 2.50 29.21
C GLY A 21 -8.58 1.08 29.42
N GLN A 22 -9.86 0.82 29.18
CA GLN A 22 -10.43 -0.53 29.22
C GLN A 22 -10.39 -1.26 27.85
N TYR A 23 -10.05 -0.55 26.75
CA TYR A 23 -10.06 -1.07 25.40
C TYR A 23 -8.68 -1.13 24.74
N LEU A 24 -7.78 -0.23 25.15
CA LEU A 24 -6.45 -0.07 24.58
C LEU A 24 -5.35 -0.34 25.62
N ALA A 25 -4.26 -0.94 25.16
CA ALA A 25 -3.06 -1.07 25.98
C ALA A 25 -2.40 0.30 26.24
N GLN A 26 -1.58 0.38 27.29
CA GLN A 26 -1.01 1.64 27.76
C GLN A 26 -0.08 2.30 26.73
N ASP A 27 0.67 1.52 25.94
CA ASP A 27 1.53 1.97 24.86
C ASP A 27 0.70 2.59 23.70
N ALA A 28 -0.45 2.00 23.36
CA ALA A 28 -1.36 2.54 22.36
C ALA A 28 -1.98 3.87 22.82
N ILE A 29 -2.38 3.99 24.11
CA ILE A 29 -2.87 5.24 24.69
C ILE A 29 -1.79 6.32 24.65
N GLN A 30 -0.55 5.96 24.97
CA GLN A 30 0.59 6.88 24.91
C GLN A 30 0.87 7.33 23.47
N ALA A 31 0.73 6.45 22.48
CA ALA A 31 0.91 6.78 21.07
C ALA A 31 -0.17 7.73 20.51
N LEU A 32 -1.39 7.68 21.07
CA LEU A 32 -2.48 8.61 20.72
C LEU A 32 -2.31 10.00 21.33
N TYR A 33 -1.53 10.13 22.41
CA TYR A 33 -1.34 11.42 23.06
C TYR A 33 -0.58 12.39 22.16
N ARG A 34 -1.11 13.60 22.00
CA ARG A 34 -0.49 14.72 21.25
C ARG A 34 -0.39 15.94 22.13
N PRO A 35 0.75 16.65 22.17
CA PRO A 35 0.86 17.91 22.90
C PRO A 35 -0.26 18.87 22.48
N ARG A 36 -0.91 19.49 23.47
CA ARG A 36 -2.04 20.38 23.23
C ARG A 36 -1.57 21.67 22.56
N SER A 37 -2.11 22.01 21.42
CA SER A 37 -1.97 23.34 20.82
C SER A 37 -2.91 24.35 21.51
N LEU A 38 -2.69 25.65 21.31
CA LEU A 38 -3.55 26.69 21.89
C LEU A 38 -4.97 26.62 21.33
N HIS A 39 -5.12 26.24 20.06
CA HIS A 39 -6.40 26.13 19.37
C HIS A 39 -6.44 24.88 18.52
N ALA A 40 -7.61 24.24 18.40
CA ALA A 40 -7.83 23.07 17.55
C ALA A 40 -7.53 23.35 16.06
N SER A 41 -7.65 24.60 15.61
CA SER A 41 -7.30 25.05 14.26
C SER A 41 -5.79 25.06 13.96
N GLN A 42 -4.93 24.88 14.96
CA GLN A 42 -3.47 24.80 14.82
C GLN A 42 -2.96 23.35 14.79
N VAL A 43 -3.86 22.37 14.86
CA VAL A 43 -3.49 20.97 14.76
C VAL A 43 -3.28 20.63 13.29
N ASP A 44 -2.12 20.07 12.99
CA ASP A 44 -1.82 19.49 11.67
C ASP A 44 -2.52 18.13 11.56
N TRP A 45 -3.79 18.17 11.12
CA TRP A 45 -4.58 16.97 10.89
C TRP A 45 -4.04 16.18 9.72
N THR A 46 -3.86 14.88 9.93
CA THR A 46 -3.40 13.94 8.89
C THR A 46 -4.59 13.25 8.20
N SER A 47 -4.34 12.58 7.08
CA SER A 47 -5.36 11.74 6.42
C SER A 47 -5.91 10.65 7.36
N GLN A 48 -5.09 10.15 8.28
CA GLN A 48 -5.48 9.15 9.27
C GLN A 48 -6.44 9.69 10.34
N ASP A 49 -6.48 10.99 10.55
CA ASP A 49 -7.40 11.64 11.50
C ASP A 49 -8.79 11.85 10.90
N VAL A 50 -8.92 11.91 9.58
CA VAL A 50 -10.18 12.22 8.89
C VAL A 50 -11.32 11.26 9.29
N PRO A 51 -11.14 9.93 9.31
CA PRO A 51 -12.20 9.01 9.73
C PRO A 51 -12.60 9.17 11.20
N ILE A 52 -11.65 9.55 12.08
CA ILE A 52 -11.89 9.79 13.50
C ILE A 52 -12.70 11.08 13.69
N LEU A 53 -12.35 12.13 12.95
CA LEU A 53 -13.08 13.40 12.96
C LEU A 53 -14.51 13.21 12.42
N ASP A 54 -14.69 12.41 11.37
CA ASP A 54 -16.00 12.06 10.82
C ASP A 54 -16.86 11.29 11.83
N GLU A 55 -16.27 10.32 12.55
CA GLU A 55 -16.96 9.62 13.63
C GLU A 55 -17.35 10.57 14.74
N ALA A 56 -16.43 11.43 15.18
CA ALA A 56 -16.71 12.43 16.21
C ALA A 56 -17.85 13.38 15.79
N GLN A 57 -17.87 13.81 14.53
CA GLN A 57 -18.95 14.64 13.99
C GLN A 57 -20.29 13.90 13.98
N ALA A 58 -20.30 12.62 13.62
CA ALA A 58 -21.49 11.79 13.62
C ALA A 58 -22.05 11.58 15.03
N GLN A 59 -21.19 11.37 16.03
CA GLN A 59 -21.56 11.19 17.43
C GLN A 59 -22.07 12.48 18.10
N LEU A 60 -21.48 13.63 17.74
CA LEU A 60 -21.94 14.93 18.25
C LEU A 60 -23.30 15.33 17.68
N GLY A 61 -23.64 14.82 16.52
CA GLY A 61 -24.89 15.16 15.81
C GLY A 61 -24.96 16.62 15.35
N PRO A 62 -26.13 17.01 14.80
CA PRO A 62 -26.33 18.36 14.27
C PRO A 62 -26.42 19.40 15.41
N ARG A 63 -25.83 20.56 15.19
CA ARG A 63 -25.90 21.69 16.10
C ARG A 63 -27.16 22.51 15.83
N GLY A 64 -27.74 23.12 16.88
CA GLY A 64 -28.81 24.10 16.69
C GLY A 64 -28.32 25.29 15.86
N GLY A 65 -29.03 25.69 14.82
CA GLY A 65 -28.67 26.80 13.93
C GLY A 65 -27.90 26.41 12.68
N TYR A 66 -28.07 25.19 12.24
CA TYR A 66 -27.35 24.52 11.13
C TYR A 66 -27.31 25.32 9.84
N LYS A 67 -26.09 25.35 9.22
CA LYS A 67 -25.93 25.62 7.81
C LYS A 67 -25.91 24.27 7.06
N GLU A 68 -26.52 24.23 5.87
CA GLU A 68 -26.56 23.04 5.01
C GLU A 68 -25.18 22.42 4.74
N GLU A 69 -24.13 23.22 4.83
CA GLU A 69 -22.72 22.84 4.65
C GLU A 69 -22.18 21.89 5.75
N GLU A 70 -22.87 21.79 6.91
CA GLU A 70 -22.44 20.92 8.03
C GLU A 70 -23.11 19.53 8.00
N THR A 71 -23.98 19.26 7.03
CA THR A 71 -24.61 17.93 6.90
C THR A 71 -23.65 16.94 6.21
N ILE A 72 -23.59 15.71 6.73
CA ILE A 72 -22.86 14.63 6.06
C ILE A 72 -23.56 14.38 4.71
N ARG A 73 -22.85 14.66 3.63
CA ARG A 73 -23.36 14.42 2.29
C ARG A 73 -23.50 12.90 2.06
N THR A 74 -24.67 12.50 1.54
CA THR A 74 -24.97 11.11 1.20
C THR A 74 -25.08 10.93 -0.31
N TYR A 75 -24.79 9.71 -0.78
CA TYR A 75 -24.78 9.34 -2.19
C TYR A 75 -25.69 8.14 -2.42
N GLY A 76 -26.33 8.10 -3.60
CA GLY A 76 -27.20 6.99 -4.00
C GLY A 76 -26.41 5.73 -4.34
N HIS A 77 -25.17 5.89 -4.82
CA HIS A 77 -24.24 4.79 -5.08
C HIS A 77 -22.80 5.28 -4.84
N ILE A 78 -21.97 4.44 -4.22
CA ILE A 78 -20.55 4.73 -3.93
C ILE A 78 -19.71 3.66 -4.61
N VAL A 79 -18.71 4.08 -5.36
CA VAL A 79 -17.67 3.19 -5.90
C VAL A 79 -16.40 3.41 -5.06
N VAL A 80 -15.85 2.32 -4.55
CA VAL A 80 -14.65 2.32 -3.72
C VAL A 80 -13.60 1.49 -4.43
N ASP A 81 -12.46 2.10 -4.70
CA ASP A 81 -11.27 1.42 -5.19
C ASP A 81 -10.29 1.15 -4.05
N GLU A 82 -9.41 0.16 -4.21
CA GLU A 82 -8.43 -0.28 -3.21
C GLU A 82 -9.06 -0.59 -1.84
N ALA A 83 -10.25 -1.17 -1.85
CA ALA A 83 -11.04 -1.38 -0.63
C ALA A 83 -10.34 -2.27 0.41
N GLN A 84 -9.37 -3.09 0.02
CA GLN A 84 -8.60 -3.97 0.90
C GLN A 84 -7.68 -3.23 1.89
N ASP A 85 -7.39 -1.95 1.67
CA ASP A 85 -6.53 -1.16 2.56
C ASP A 85 -7.30 -0.25 3.52
N LEU A 86 -8.61 -0.18 3.39
CA LEU A 86 -9.42 0.70 4.22
C LEU A 86 -9.47 0.24 5.68
N SER A 87 -9.22 1.15 6.57
CA SER A 87 -9.40 0.92 8.01
C SER A 87 -10.88 0.70 8.36
N PRO A 88 -11.19 0.04 9.49
CA PRO A 88 -12.57 -0.10 9.97
C PRO A 88 -13.28 1.25 10.14
N MET A 89 -12.56 2.31 10.50
CA MET A 89 -13.13 3.65 10.63
C MET A 89 -13.45 4.28 9.27
N GLU A 90 -12.62 4.07 8.25
CA GLU A 90 -12.91 4.50 6.87
C GLU A 90 -14.12 3.77 6.30
N LEU A 91 -14.24 2.47 6.54
CA LEU A 91 -15.42 1.69 6.15
C LEU A 91 -16.69 2.23 6.82
N ARG A 92 -16.65 2.57 8.12
CA ARG A 92 -17.76 3.21 8.81
C ARG A 92 -18.09 4.60 8.24
N MET A 93 -17.08 5.37 7.90
CA MET A 93 -17.23 6.68 7.25
C MET A 93 -17.95 6.55 5.90
N LEU A 94 -17.57 5.55 5.07
CA LEU A 94 -18.22 5.26 3.79
C LEU A 94 -19.69 4.82 3.99
N ARG A 95 -19.93 3.93 4.95
CA ARG A 95 -21.28 3.47 5.29
C ARG A 95 -22.22 4.61 5.62
N ARG A 96 -21.79 5.59 6.41
CA ARG A 96 -22.59 6.78 6.75
C ARG A 96 -22.95 7.63 5.50
N ARG A 97 -22.11 7.59 4.48
CA ARG A 97 -22.33 8.34 3.23
C ARG A 97 -23.19 7.61 2.22
N SER A 98 -23.46 6.34 2.42
CA SER A 98 -24.36 5.60 1.54
C SER A 98 -25.82 5.75 1.99
N LEU A 99 -26.64 6.34 1.11
CA LEU A 99 -28.08 6.60 1.41
C LEU A 99 -28.86 5.30 1.63
N ASN A 100 -28.55 4.27 0.85
CA ASN A 100 -29.34 3.04 0.77
C ASN A 100 -28.49 1.76 0.85
N GLY A 101 -27.18 1.87 1.15
CA GLY A 101 -26.24 0.77 1.19
C GLY A 101 -25.73 0.32 -0.19
N SER A 102 -26.06 1.05 -1.28
CA SER A 102 -25.60 0.69 -2.62
C SER A 102 -24.14 1.07 -2.84
N MET A 103 -23.28 0.06 -2.97
CA MET A 103 -21.84 0.25 -3.16
C MET A 103 -21.29 -0.76 -4.18
N THR A 104 -20.23 -0.36 -4.87
CA THR A 104 -19.34 -1.26 -5.62
C THR A 104 -17.96 -1.14 -5.02
N LEU A 105 -17.43 -2.24 -4.49
CA LEU A 105 -16.08 -2.32 -3.93
C LEU A 105 -15.18 -3.02 -4.94
N VAL A 106 -14.06 -2.41 -5.24
CA VAL A 106 -13.01 -2.95 -6.10
C VAL A 106 -11.71 -3.02 -5.31
N GLY A 107 -10.93 -4.06 -5.53
CA GLY A 107 -9.65 -4.21 -4.87
C GLY A 107 -9.04 -5.58 -5.08
N ASP A 108 -7.86 -5.77 -4.52
CA ASP A 108 -7.12 -7.01 -4.56
C ASP A 108 -6.53 -7.32 -3.17
N ILE A 109 -7.09 -8.34 -2.51
CA ILE A 109 -6.61 -8.75 -1.17
C ILE A 109 -5.14 -9.17 -1.20
N ALA A 110 -4.64 -9.73 -2.31
CA ALA A 110 -3.22 -10.07 -2.45
C ALA A 110 -2.31 -8.82 -2.43
N GLN A 111 -2.85 -7.63 -2.73
CA GLN A 111 -2.16 -6.36 -2.70
C GLN A 111 -2.46 -5.54 -1.42
N ALA A 112 -3.06 -6.14 -0.41
CA ALA A 112 -3.32 -5.50 0.88
C ALA A 112 -2.00 -5.39 1.67
N THR A 113 -1.33 -4.24 1.60
CA THR A 113 -0.05 -3.98 2.27
C THR A 113 -0.17 -3.02 3.45
N GLY A 114 -1.25 -2.27 3.54
CA GLY A 114 -1.48 -1.27 4.57
C GLY A 114 -1.54 -1.80 6.00
N ALA A 115 -1.52 -0.90 6.97
CA ALA A 115 -1.58 -1.25 8.40
C ALA A 115 -2.89 -1.97 8.79
N TRP A 116 -3.96 -1.77 8.02
CA TRP A 116 -5.29 -2.34 8.18
C TRP A 116 -5.62 -3.38 7.11
N ALA A 117 -4.59 -3.97 6.48
CA ALA A 117 -4.75 -4.98 5.45
C ALA A 117 -5.72 -6.07 5.87
N HIS A 118 -6.74 -6.28 5.06
CA HIS A 118 -7.72 -7.35 5.26
C HIS A 118 -7.21 -8.66 4.66
N ASP A 119 -7.58 -9.78 5.28
CA ASP A 119 -7.22 -11.12 4.80
C ASP A 119 -8.30 -11.72 3.88
N ASP A 120 -9.51 -11.18 3.93
CA ASP A 120 -10.65 -11.60 3.13
C ASP A 120 -11.61 -10.44 2.83
N TRP A 121 -12.56 -10.68 1.94
CA TRP A 121 -13.61 -9.74 1.59
C TRP A 121 -14.76 -9.72 2.59
N GLU A 122 -14.93 -10.79 3.33
CA GLU A 122 -16.03 -10.98 4.30
C GLU A 122 -15.96 -9.89 5.38
N GLY A 123 -14.78 -9.68 5.96
CA GLY A 123 -14.57 -8.65 6.99
C GLY A 123 -14.85 -7.22 6.49
N ILE A 124 -14.52 -6.92 5.23
CA ILE A 124 -14.82 -5.62 4.61
C ILE A 124 -16.34 -5.47 4.44
N VAL A 125 -17.01 -6.50 3.93
CA VAL A 125 -18.45 -6.48 3.68
C VAL A 125 -19.23 -6.40 4.97
N GLU A 126 -18.85 -7.14 6.01
CA GLU A 126 -19.49 -7.08 7.33
C GLU A 126 -19.41 -5.67 7.95
N ALA A 127 -18.28 -4.97 7.78
CA ALA A 127 -18.13 -3.61 8.26
C ALA A 127 -19.04 -2.59 7.52
N LEU A 128 -19.39 -2.87 6.28
CA LEU A 128 -20.19 -1.97 5.42
C LEU A 128 -21.67 -2.31 5.39
N SER A 129 -22.07 -3.56 5.52
CA SER A 129 -23.45 -4.02 5.27
C SER A 129 -24.12 -4.59 6.53
N GLU A 130 -25.32 -4.09 6.83
CA GLU A 130 -26.25 -4.73 7.77
C GLU A 130 -27.26 -5.65 7.07
N LYS A 131 -27.26 -5.67 5.73
CA LYS A 131 -28.28 -6.38 4.93
C LYS A 131 -27.63 -7.46 4.06
N SER A 132 -28.27 -8.62 4.01
CA SER A 132 -27.97 -9.66 3.03
C SER A 132 -28.20 -9.17 1.61
N GLY A 133 -27.29 -9.46 0.69
CA GLY A 133 -27.44 -9.11 -0.74
C GLY A 133 -26.13 -8.74 -1.43
N THR A 134 -24.99 -9.09 -0.84
CA THR A 134 -23.68 -8.87 -1.47
C THR A 134 -23.45 -9.88 -2.59
N ARG A 135 -23.00 -9.40 -3.74
CA ARG A 135 -22.57 -10.22 -4.87
C ARG A 135 -21.07 -10.09 -5.04
N PHE A 136 -20.38 -11.21 -4.98
CA PHE A 136 -18.95 -11.29 -5.30
C PHE A 136 -18.75 -11.63 -6.77
N SER A 137 -17.78 -10.98 -7.41
CA SER A 137 -17.35 -11.28 -8.76
C SER A 137 -15.82 -11.21 -8.81
N GLN A 138 -15.19 -12.35 -9.05
CA GLN A 138 -13.74 -12.43 -9.15
C GLN A 138 -13.30 -12.19 -10.58
N LEU A 139 -12.33 -11.27 -10.76
CA LEU A 139 -11.64 -11.07 -12.03
C LEU A 139 -10.39 -11.98 -12.05
N THR A 140 -10.40 -12.95 -12.95
CA THR A 140 -9.34 -13.98 -13.03
C THR A 140 -8.38 -13.77 -14.20
N VAL A 141 -8.60 -12.73 -15.00
CA VAL A 141 -7.83 -12.46 -16.24
C VAL A 141 -7.10 -11.13 -16.12
N GLY A 142 -5.77 -11.19 -16.24
CA GLY A 142 -4.87 -10.02 -16.20
C GLY A 142 -4.38 -9.63 -17.59
N TYR A 143 -4.52 -8.35 -17.96
CA TYR A 143 -4.07 -7.82 -19.25
C TYR A 143 -2.73 -7.09 -19.16
N ARG A 144 -2.31 -6.70 -17.95
CA ARG A 144 -1.15 -5.84 -17.71
C ARG A 144 0.16 -6.60 -17.85
N LEU A 145 0.29 -7.69 -17.12
CA LEU A 145 1.55 -8.43 -16.99
C LEU A 145 1.69 -9.51 -18.05
N PRO A 146 2.91 -9.75 -18.57
CA PRO A 146 3.22 -10.95 -19.33
C PRO A 146 3.13 -12.20 -18.46
N GLN A 147 2.80 -13.35 -19.07
CA GLN A 147 2.68 -14.64 -18.38
C GLN A 147 3.93 -15.00 -17.56
N PRO A 148 5.20 -14.86 -18.08
CA PRO A 148 6.38 -15.21 -17.29
C PRO A 148 6.49 -14.40 -15.98
N THR A 149 6.18 -13.10 -16.01
CA THR A 149 6.17 -12.25 -14.81
C THR A 149 5.06 -12.66 -13.85
N MET A 150 3.86 -12.93 -14.40
CA MET A 150 2.72 -13.38 -13.60
C MET A 150 3.01 -14.72 -12.91
N ASP A 151 3.68 -15.65 -13.58
CA ASP A 151 4.03 -16.96 -13.01
C ASP A 151 4.98 -16.84 -11.82
N VAL A 152 5.97 -15.94 -11.91
CA VAL A 152 6.87 -15.65 -10.77
C VAL A 152 6.10 -15.05 -9.61
N ALA A 153 5.25 -14.05 -9.85
CA ALA A 153 4.44 -13.42 -8.80
C ALA A 153 3.45 -14.41 -8.17
N ASN A 154 2.81 -15.26 -8.99
CA ASN A 154 1.85 -16.26 -8.52
C ASN A 154 2.49 -17.36 -7.64
N ARG A 155 3.81 -17.62 -7.77
CA ARG A 155 4.51 -18.54 -6.86
C ARG A 155 4.45 -18.03 -5.41
N LEU A 156 4.58 -16.71 -5.18
CA LEU A 156 4.45 -16.13 -3.84
C LEU A 156 3.05 -16.34 -3.26
N LEU A 157 2.01 -16.23 -4.09
CA LEU A 157 0.63 -16.40 -3.62
C LEU A 157 0.31 -17.83 -3.18
N ARG A 158 0.99 -18.83 -3.73
CA ARG A 158 0.81 -20.25 -3.32
C ARG A 158 1.30 -20.51 -1.88
N ASP A 159 2.30 -19.76 -1.43
CA ASP A 159 2.81 -19.86 -0.06
C ASP A 159 1.94 -19.11 0.95
N THR A 160 1.01 -18.29 0.45
CA THR A 160 0.03 -17.61 1.29
C THR A 160 -1.21 -18.47 1.48
N GLN A 161 -1.75 -18.54 2.70
CA GLN A 161 -2.96 -19.30 3.01
C GLN A 161 -4.26 -18.59 2.57
N PHE A 162 -4.17 -17.62 1.66
CA PHE A 162 -5.31 -16.75 1.31
C PHE A 162 -6.35 -17.37 0.38
N GLY A 163 -6.15 -18.60 -0.10
CA GLY A 163 -7.16 -19.33 -0.90
C GLY A 163 -7.54 -18.69 -2.25
N PHE A 164 -6.70 -17.80 -2.78
CA PHE A 164 -6.98 -17.12 -4.06
C PHE A 164 -6.65 -18.00 -5.25
N ASN A 165 -7.50 -17.93 -6.28
CA ASN A 165 -7.13 -18.39 -7.61
C ASN A 165 -6.24 -17.33 -8.24
N PRO A 166 -4.96 -17.63 -8.55
CA PRO A 166 -4.08 -16.68 -9.18
C PRO A 166 -4.63 -16.26 -10.55
N PRO A 167 -4.49 -14.97 -10.92
CA PRO A 167 -4.92 -14.50 -12.22
C PRO A 167 -4.09 -15.12 -13.35
N ILE A 168 -4.72 -15.29 -14.51
CA ILE A 168 -4.10 -15.76 -15.76
C ILE A 168 -3.79 -14.55 -16.63
N ALA A 169 -2.55 -14.44 -17.16
CA ALA A 169 -2.18 -13.38 -18.07
C ALA A 169 -2.75 -13.64 -19.48
N VAL A 170 -3.27 -12.60 -20.13
CA VAL A 170 -3.64 -12.63 -21.56
C VAL A 170 -2.40 -12.54 -22.45
N ARG A 171 -1.38 -11.84 -21.97
CA ARG A 171 -0.11 -11.67 -22.69
C ARG A 171 0.75 -12.90 -22.49
N GLU A 172 0.57 -13.91 -23.35
CA GLU A 172 1.29 -15.20 -23.27
C GLU A 172 2.80 -15.05 -23.48
N VAL A 173 3.24 -14.02 -24.22
CA VAL A 173 4.64 -13.78 -24.57
C VAL A 173 5.16 -12.54 -23.84
N GLY A 174 6.35 -12.64 -23.29
CA GLY A 174 7.10 -11.57 -22.62
C GLY A 174 8.49 -12.03 -22.24
N ASP A 175 9.31 -11.08 -21.81
CA ASP A 175 10.67 -11.41 -21.34
C ASP A 175 10.57 -12.21 -20.03
N GLU A 176 11.38 -13.27 -19.93
CA GLU A 176 11.52 -14.03 -18.69
C GLU A 176 12.11 -13.16 -17.58
N PRO A 177 11.54 -13.16 -16.38
CA PRO A 177 12.11 -12.46 -15.23
C PRO A 177 13.55 -12.91 -14.96
N ARG A 178 14.45 -11.94 -14.87
CA ARG A 178 15.86 -12.19 -14.67
C ARG A 178 16.20 -12.22 -13.19
N PHE A 179 16.83 -13.30 -12.73
CA PHE A 179 17.37 -13.42 -11.38
C PHE A 179 18.89 -13.18 -11.40
N VAL A 180 19.36 -12.26 -10.56
CA VAL A 180 20.78 -11.89 -10.46
C VAL A 180 21.24 -12.10 -9.02
N ASN A 181 22.02 -13.16 -8.82
CA ASN A 181 22.69 -13.42 -7.54
C ASN A 181 23.96 -12.58 -7.46
N VAL A 182 24.17 -11.92 -6.32
CA VAL A 182 25.34 -11.12 -6.00
C VAL A 182 26.13 -11.81 -4.89
N ASP A 183 27.40 -12.12 -5.15
CA ASP A 183 28.23 -12.92 -4.23
C ASP A 183 28.31 -12.35 -2.80
N THR A 184 28.24 -11.02 -2.65
CA THR A 184 28.36 -10.35 -1.35
C THR A 184 27.47 -9.09 -1.30
N PRO A 185 26.84 -8.77 -0.14
CA PRO A 185 26.05 -7.54 0.01
C PRO A 185 26.82 -6.26 -0.33
N ALA A 186 28.14 -6.24 -0.14
CA ALA A 186 28.96 -5.08 -0.48
C ALA A 186 28.98 -4.74 -1.98
N ARG A 187 28.70 -5.72 -2.85
CA ARG A 187 28.61 -5.52 -4.30
C ARG A 187 27.23 -5.17 -4.82
N LEU A 188 26.22 -5.23 -3.94
CA LEU A 188 24.82 -5.07 -4.36
C LEU A 188 24.57 -3.75 -5.08
N SER A 189 24.95 -2.63 -4.49
CA SER A 189 24.73 -1.30 -5.07
C SER A 189 25.42 -1.13 -6.43
N ALA A 190 26.66 -1.61 -6.55
CA ALA A 190 27.38 -1.56 -7.83
C ALA A 190 26.70 -2.42 -8.90
N THR A 191 26.19 -3.59 -8.51
CA THR A 191 25.43 -4.46 -9.42
C THR A 191 24.13 -3.81 -9.87
N VAL A 192 23.38 -3.19 -8.94
CA VAL A 192 22.15 -2.45 -9.29
C VAL A 192 22.45 -1.30 -10.24
N VAL A 193 23.49 -0.51 -10.01
CA VAL A 193 23.93 0.55 -10.93
C VAL A 193 24.20 0.02 -12.34
N ALA A 194 24.91 -1.12 -12.46
CA ALA A 194 25.18 -1.74 -13.75
C ALA A 194 23.90 -2.23 -14.43
N LEU A 195 22.96 -2.80 -13.67
CA LEU A 195 21.66 -3.25 -14.17
C LEU A 195 20.82 -2.08 -14.66
N VAL A 196 20.76 -0.97 -13.91
CA VAL A 196 20.04 0.25 -14.31
C VAL A 196 20.54 0.74 -15.65
N ARG A 197 21.85 0.86 -15.86
CA ARG A 197 22.43 1.27 -17.14
C ARG A 197 22.04 0.33 -18.28
N SER A 198 22.18 -0.98 -18.06
CA SER A 198 21.80 -1.99 -19.04
C SER A 198 20.31 -1.98 -19.39
N GLU A 199 19.43 -1.72 -18.39
CA GLU A 199 17.99 -1.65 -18.65
C GLU A 199 17.62 -0.36 -19.39
N LEU A 200 18.22 0.78 -19.07
CA LEU A 200 17.98 2.04 -19.76
C LEU A 200 18.37 1.97 -21.25
N GLU A 201 19.48 1.30 -21.57
CA GLU A 201 19.90 1.08 -22.97
C GLU A 201 18.84 0.29 -23.77
N LYS A 202 18.15 -0.67 -23.14
CA LYS A 202 17.15 -1.52 -23.80
C LYS A 202 15.76 -0.88 -23.82
N LEU A 203 15.47 -0.05 -22.82
CA LEU A 203 14.13 0.45 -22.57
C LEU A 203 13.71 1.58 -23.54
N GLY A 204 14.69 2.32 -24.08
CA GLY A 204 14.39 3.52 -24.87
C GLY A 204 13.67 4.58 -24.03
N PRO A 205 12.50 5.08 -24.46
CA PRO A 205 11.80 6.16 -23.75
C PRO A 205 10.93 5.68 -22.58
N GLY A 206 10.97 4.40 -22.21
CA GLY A 206 10.16 3.83 -21.13
C GLY A 206 10.65 4.22 -19.72
N TYR A 207 9.86 3.87 -18.71
CA TYR A 207 10.13 4.13 -17.30
C TYR A 207 10.70 2.90 -16.58
N LEU A 208 11.73 3.14 -15.76
CA LEU A 208 12.38 2.13 -14.93
C LEU A 208 12.19 2.45 -13.45
N ALA A 209 11.66 1.49 -12.69
CA ALA A 209 11.67 1.57 -11.23
C ALA A 209 12.78 0.69 -10.63
N VAL A 210 13.51 1.24 -9.68
CA VAL A 210 14.39 0.48 -8.78
C VAL A 210 13.68 0.38 -7.44
N ILE A 211 13.11 -0.80 -7.14
CA ILE A 211 12.31 -1.03 -5.95
C ILE A 211 13.21 -1.65 -4.87
N VAL A 212 13.31 -0.99 -3.74
CA VAL A 212 14.22 -1.35 -2.65
C VAL A 212 13.49 -1.51 -1.32
N PRO A 213 13.99 -2.33 -0.38
CA PRO A 213 13.59 -2.24 1.02
C PRO A 213 13.77 -0.80 1.51
N ASP A 214 12.87 -0.29 2.35
CA ASP A 214 12.89 1.11 2.82
C ASP A 214 14.24 1.48 3.47
N ALA A 215 14.84 0.56 4.22
CA ALA A 215 16.14 0.76 4.83
C ALA A 215 17.31 0.92 3.83
N TYR A 216 17.11 0.59 2.55
CA TYR A 216 18.15 0.69 1.52
C TYR A 216 18.02 1.96 0.65
N LEU A 217 17.00 2.77 0.89
CA LEU A 217 16.68 3.93 0.05
C LEU A 217 17.86 4.89 -0.08
N ASP A 218 18.39 5.37 1.05
CA ASP A 218 19.45 6.38 1.06
C ASP A 218 20.75 5.84 0.43
N VAL A 219 21.17 4.63 0.81
CA VAL A 219 22.38 4.01 0.28
C VAL A 219 22.29 3.79 -1.23
N MET A 220 21.11 3.41 -1.72
CA MET A 220 20.90 3.19 -3.15
C MET A 220 20.83 4.52 -3.91
N SER A 221 20.17 5.52 -3.36
CA SER A 221 20.14 6.88 -3.93
C SER A 221 21.55 7.45 -4.08
N ASP A 222 22.38 7.35 -3.03
CA ASP A 222 23.76 7.83 -3.09
C ASP A 222 24.61 7.05 -4.11
N SER A 223 24.38 5.76 -4.25
CA SER A 223 25.08 4.91 -5.23
C SER A 223 24.71 5.25 -6.66
N LEU A 224 23.44 5.50 -6.94
CA LEU A 224 22.96 5.94 -8.27
C LEU A 224 23.52 7.31 -8.60
N ARG A 225 23.39 8.27 -7.67
CA ARG A 225 23.86 9.64 -7.86
C ARG A 225 25.37 9.73 -8.09
N SER A 226 26.17 9.04 -7.26
CA SER A 226 27.64 9.00 -7.41
C SER A 226 28.09 8.34 -8.72
N SER A 227 27.24 7.50 -9.29
CA SER A 227 27.46 6.85 -10.59
C SER A 227 26.95 7.66 -11.78
N GLY A 228 26.45 8.89 -11.56
CA GLY A 228 25.93 9.76 -12.60
C GLY A 228 24.58 9.33 -13.19
N ILE A 229 23.80 8.54 -12.46
CA ILE A 229 22.45 8.16 -12.85
C ILE A 229 21.46 9.13 -12.21
N GLU A 230 20.83 9.96 -13.05
CA GLU A 230 19.71 10.81 -12.62
C GLU A 230 18.51 9.93 -12.28
N HIS A 231 17.92 10.16 -11.12
CA HIS A 231 16.75 9.43 -10.67
C HIS A 231 15.84 10.32 -9.83
N GLY A 232 14.52 10.06 -9.94
CA GLY A 232 13.52 10.60 -9.03
C GLY A 232 13.38 9.72 -7.79
N LEU A 233 12.90 10.32 -6.71
CA LEU A 233 12.33 9.59 -5.58
C LEU A 233 10.82 9.61 -5.74
N VAL A 234 10.14 8.51 -5.41
CA VAL A 234 8.67 8.51 -5.40
C VAL A 234 8.20 9.44 -4.29
N ASP A 235 7.68 10.58 -4.70
CA ASP A 235 6.88 11.45 -3.87
C ASP A 235 5.47 11.45 -4.46
N ALA A 236 4.51 10.93 -3.71
CA ALA A 236 3.07 10.95 -3.98
C ALA A 236 2.61 10.66 -5.44
N GLY A 237 3.32 9.82 -6.19
CA GLY A 237 2.82 9.23 -7.44
C GLY A 237 3.24 9.85 -8.76
N ALA A 238 4.25 10.72 -8.81
CA ALA A 238 4.77 11.27 -10.06
C ALA A 238 6.07 10.59 -10.50
N LEU A 239 6.09 10.01 -11.71
CA LEU A 239 7.30 9.56 -12.41
C LEU A 239 7.88 10.75 -13.19
N GLU A 240 8.68 11.58 -12.53
CA GLU A 240 9.28 12.76 -13.19
C GLU A 240 10.54 12.41 -14.00
N ASN A 241 11.25 11.36 -13.61
CA ASN A 241 12.47 10.90 -14.25
C ASN A 241 12.27 9.51 -14.89
N GLN A 242 13.06 9.22 -15.92
CA GLN A 242 13.04 7.92 -16.56
C GLN A 242 13.40 6.79 -15.58
N THR A 243 14.29 7.05 -14.62
CA THR A 243 14.60 6.15 -13.50
C THR A 243 14.00 6.69 -12.22
N THR A 244 13.24 5.88 -11.52
CA THR A 244 12.68 6.23 -10.20
C THR A 244 13.12 5.22 -9.17
N LEU A 245 13.69 5.69 -8.06
CA LEU A 245 14.00 4.87 -6.89
C LEU A 245 12.79 4.86 -5.95
N VAL A 246 12.30 3.66 -5.64
CA VAL A 246 11.02 3.44 -4.97
C VAL A 246 11.24 2.61 -3.72
N PRO A 247 10.99 3.13 -2.51
CA PRO A 247 10.89 2.28 -1.32
C PRO A 247 9.66 1.38 -1.46
N VAL A 248 9.76 0.14 -1.01
CA VAL A 248 8.69 -0.84 -1.20
C VAL A 248 7.37 -0.42 -0.55
N SER A 249 7.42 0.35 0.52
CA SER A 249 6.22 0.91 1.19
C SER A 249 5.41 1.85 0.30
N LEU A 250 6.01 2.47 -0.73
CA LEU A 250 5.38 3.40 -1.67
C LEU A 250 5.17 2.84 -3.07
N VAL A 251 5.43 1.55 -3.29
CA VAL A 251 5.37 0.93 -4.62
C VAL A 251 3.95 0.73 -5.15
N LYS A 252 2.97 0.78 -4.27
CA LYS A 252 1.56 0.55 -4.63
C LYS A 252 1.03 1.65 -5.56
N GLY A 253 0.24 1.25 -6.56
CA GLY A 253 -0.31 2.17 -7.56
C GLY A 253 0.67 2.57 -8.68
N LEU A 254 1.95 2.20 -8.57
CA LEU A 254 2.95 2.45 -9.60
C LEU A 254 2.81 1.45 -10.76
N GLU A 255 3.03 1.92 -11.98
CA GLU A 255 3.17 1.09 -13.18
C GLU A 255 4.35 1.59 -14.00
N VAL A 256 5.25 0.68 -14.35
CA VAL A 256 6.48 0.99 -15.09
C VAL A 256 6.73 -0.06 -16.17
N ASP A 257 7.51 0.31 -17.18
CA ASP A 257 7.89 -0.63 -18.26
C ASP A 257 8.86 -1.69 -17.75
N ALA A 258 9.83 -1.29 -16.93
CA ALA A 258 10.77 -2.22 -16.31
C ALA A 258 10.91 -1.97 -14.81
N ALA A 259 11.16 -3.03 -14.06
CA ALA A 259 11.47 -2.93 -12.63
C ALA A 259 12.69 -3.77 -12.26
N ILE A 260 13.52 -3.23 -11.37
CA ILE A 260 14.59 -3.93 -10.67
C ILE A 260 14.17 -4.03 -9.22
N VAL A 261 13.82 -5.24 -8.74
CA VAL A 261 13.45 -5.52 -7.36
C VAL A 261 14.68 -5.98 -6.59
N VAL A 262 15.04 -5.25 -5.56
CA VAL A 262 16.28 -5.45 -4.79
C VAL A 262 15.97 -6.17 -3.48
N GLU A 263 16.71 -7.23 -3.19
CA GLU A 263 16.67 -7.97 -1.92
C GLU A 263 15.27 -8.41 -1.48
N PRO A 264 14.63 -9.37 -2.18
CA PRO A 264 13.30 -9.86 -1.84
C PRO A 264 13.15 -10.29 -0.38
N GLU A 265 14.16 -10.97 0.19
CA GLU A 265 14.13 -11.41 1.58
C GLU A 265 14.08 -10.22 2.56
N LYS A 266 14.76 -9.12 2.24
CA LYS A 266 14.74 -7.90 3.06
C LYS A 266 13.40 -7.16 2.94
N ILE A 267 12.73 -7.24 1.80
CA ILE A 267 11.36 -6.75 1.65
C ILE A 267 10.43 -7.56 2.56
N ILE A 268 10.50 -8.88 2.50
CA ILE A 268 9.64 -9.74 3.33
C ILE A 268 9.87 -9.51 4.82
N SER A 269 11.13 -9.46 5.25
CA SER A 269 11.46 -9.30 6.67
C SER A 269 11.30 -7.87 7.20
N GLY A 270 11.31 -6.87 6.32
CA GLY A 270 11.19 -5.45 6.68
C GLY A 270 9.76 -4.94 6.78
N GLU A 271 8.82 -5.58 6.08
CA GLU A 271 7.44 -5.12 5.99
C GLU A 271 6.49 -6.00 6.81
N ARG A 272 5.46 -5.36 7.39
CA ARG A 272 4.43 -6.07 8.16
C ARG A 272 3.73 -7.16 7.36
N ASN A 273 3.41 -6.85 6.09
CA ASN A 273 2.79 -7.76 5.12
C ASN A 273 3.79 -8.09 4.00
N GLY A 274 5.00 -8.53 4.37
CA GLY A 274 6.15 -8.59 3.48
C GLY A 274 5.96 -9.44 2.22
N LEU A 275 5.27 -10.58 2.30
CA LEU A 275 4.95 -11.38 1.11
C LEU A 275 4.04 -10.62 0.13
N ARG A 276 3.04 -9.88 0.64
CA ARG A 276 2.18 -9.04 -0.19
C ARG A 276 2.94 -7.85 -0.77
N ALA A 277 3.81 -7.21 0.03
CA ALA A 277 4.65 -6.12 -0.43
C ALA A 277 5.57 -6.58 -1.58
N LEU A 278 6.18 -7.76 -1.46
CA LEU A 278 6.97 -8.34 -2.54
C LEU A 278 6.11 -8.70 -3.76
N TYR A 279 4.92 -9.28 -3.57
CA TYR A 279 3.99 -9.54 -4.66
C TYR A 279 3.63 -8.26 -5.42
N VAL A 280 3.31 -7.19 -4.70
CA VAL A 280 3.06 -5.87 -5.30
C VAL A 280 4.28 -5.39 -6.08
N ALA A 281 5.49 -5.47 -5.51
CA ALA A 281 6.72 -5.04 -6.17
C ALA A 281 6.97 -5.81 -7.50
N LEU A 282 6.80 -7.13 -7.51
CA LEU A 282 6.98 -7.96 -8.69
C LEU A 282 5.95 -7.68 -9.80
N THR A 283 4.76 -7.20 -9.42
CA THR A 283 3.66 -6.94 -10.36
C THR A 283 3.63 -5.50 -10.90
N ARG A 284 4.66 -4.69 -10.64
CA ARG A 284 4.72 -3.30 -11.17
C ARG A 284 5.27 -3.21 -12.59
N ALA A 285 6.12 -4.16 -12.99
CA ALA A 285 6.75 -4.17 -14.31
C ALA A 285 5.82 -4.71 -15.40
N THR A 286 5.51 -3.91 -16.40
CA THR A 286 4.63 -4.31 -17.50
C THR A 286 5.34 -5.01 -18.64
N GLN A 287 6.68 -4.94 -18.70
CA GLN A 287 7.50 -5.55 -19.76
C GLN A 287 8.64 -6.39 -19.22
N ARG A 288 9.52 -5.82 -18.38
CA ARG A 288 10.73 -6.51 -17.90
C ARG A 288 10.89 -6.44 -16.40
N LEU A 289 11.18 -7.58 -15.80
CA LEU A 289 11.42 -7.72 -14.37
C LEU A 289 12.82 -8.29 -14.13
N THR A 290 13.62 -7.59 -13.32
CA THR A 290 14.89 -8.09 -12.81
C THR A 290 14.82 -8.17 -11.29
N ILE A 291 15.20 -9.29 -10.72
CA ILE A 291 15.27 -9.53 -9.27
C ILE A 291 16.75 -9.67 -8.92
N VAL A 292 17.27 -8.82 -8.05
CA VAL A 292 18.68 -8.84 -7.64
C VAL A 292 18.78 -9.07 -6.14
N HIS A 293 19.64 -10.00 -5.75
CA HIS A 293 19.75 -10.43 -4.36
C HIS A 293 21.17 -10.88 -4.00
N ALA A 294 21.60 -10.58 -2.77
CA ALA A 294 22.80 -11.12 -2.12
C ALA A 294 22.45 -12.07 -0.96
N TYR A 295 21.25 -11.95 -0.41
CA TYR A 295 20.71 -12.90 0.53
C TYR A 295 19.92 -14.01 -0.20
N PRO A 296 19.69 -15.17 0.44
CA PRO A 296 18.90 -16.25 -0.16
C PRO A 296 17.52 -15.76 -0.60
N LEU A 297 17.07 -16.25 -1.75
CA LEU A 297 15.71 -15.99 -2.20
C LEU A 297 14.69 -16.72 -1.30
N PRO A 298 13.47 -16.17 -1.14
CA PRO A 298 12.34 -16.93 -0.59
C PRO A 298 12.16 -18.24 -1.35
N LEU A 299 11.74 -19.31 -0.65
CA LEU A 299 11.59 -20.64 -1.26
C LEU A 299 10.71 -20.64 -2.51
N SER A 300 9.64 -19.86 -2.50
CA SER A 300 8.73 -19.68 -3.63
C SER A 300 9.37 -19.06 -4.87
N LEU A 301 10.46 -18.32 -4.72
CA LEU A 301 11.20 -17.72 -5.83
C LEU A 301 12.47 -18.50 -6.21
N SER A 302 12.91 -19.45 -5.39
CA SER A 302 14.06 -20.27 -5.70
C SER A 302 13.71 -21.26 -6.82
N THR A 303 14.59 -21.39 -7.81
CA THR A 303 14.42 -22.30 -8.98
C THR A 303 14.62 -23.78 -8.65
N GLU A 304 14.88 -24.12 -7.39
CA GLU A 304 15.14 -25.48 -6.93
C GLU A 304 13.90 -26.19 -6.30
N ALA A 305 12.70 -25.77 -6.68
CA ALA A 305 11.46 -26.41 -6.22
C ALA A 305 10.77 -27.20 -7.34
#